data_3c794fbf376c6209ac951ebc01b3105d
#
_entry.id   3c794fbf376c6209ac951ebc01b3105d
#
_cell.length_a   1.000
_cell.length_b   1.000
_cell.length_c   1.000
_cell.angle_alpha   90.00
_cell.angle_beta   90.00
_cell.angle_gamma   90.00
#
_symmetry.space_group_name_H-M   'P 1'
#
loop_
_entity.id
_entity.type
_entity.pdbx_description
1 polymer ?
#
loop_
_entity_poly.entity_id
_entity_poly.type
_entity_poly.pdbx_seq_one_letter_code
_entity_poly.pdbx_strand_id
1 'polypeptide(L)'
;MTADEVFEDSPFASLYDHFNGWDVCNAFYLGLARTLKSGARILDLGCGTGLLACRIAEEGFAVTGVDPAEGMLGVARARAGAERVSWIKSTGQTVRLPRGFDLIYMTGHAFQALLTDDDAIAVLRTARDHLADDGLLAFETRNPARKAWLSWTPDKRRSAATADHGEVEEFFDTEADPATGIVNLAAHYRFADTGRTIVGRSRIRFIDLDHLKRLLAAAMLAPVTWYGDWDRSPLTETSREFIVVARRS
;
A
#
# COMPACT_ATOMS: atom_id res chain seq x y z
N MET A 1 9.57 -2.15 10.71
CA MET A 1 9.31 -3.05 9.56
C MET A 1 10.51 -2.94 8.63
N THR A 2 11.19 -4.02 8.38
CA THR A 2 12.15 -4.10 7.27
C THR A 2 11.32 -4.32 6.00
N ALA A 3 11.77 -3.81 4.87
CA ALA A 3 11.18 -4.18 3.59
C ALA A 3 11.23 -5.72 3.45
N ASP A 4 10.17 -6.31 2.89
CA ASP A 4 10.27 -7.70 2.46
C ASP A 4 11.37 -7.79 1.39
N GLU A 5 12.19 -8.84 1.45
CA GLU A 5 13.32 -9.03 0.52
C GLU A 5 12.89 -8.90 -0.94
N VAL A 6 11.65 -9.31 -1.27
CA VAL A 6 11.08 -9.21 -2.60
C VAL A 6 11.01 -7.77 -3.13
N PHE A 7 10.86 -6.77 -2.28
CA PHE A 7 10.73 -5.37 -2.69
C PHE A 7 12.07 -4.62 -2.68
N GLU A 8 13.07 -5.12 -1.94
CA GLU A 8 14.44 -4.59 -1.96
C GLU A 8 15.17 -4.95 -3.25
N ASP A 9 14.81 -6.07 -3.91
CA ASP A 9 15.48 -6.55 -5.11
C ASP A 9 14.88 -5.94 -6.38
N SER A 10 15.73 -5.36 -7.22
CA SER A 10 15.36 -4.68 -8.46
C SER A 10 14.54 -5.54 -9.45
N PRO A 11 14.82 -6.84 -9.66
CA PRO A 11 14.01 -7.65 -10.55
C PRO A 11 12.53 -7.72 -10.19
N PHE A 12 12.20 -7.81 -8.90
CA PHE A 12 10.80 -7.84 -8.47
C PHE A 12 10.14 -6.46 -8.57
N ALA A 13 10.86 -5.42 -8.18
CA ALA A 13 10.37 -4.05 -8.25
C ALA A 13 10.06 -3.62 -9.69
N SER A 14 10.90 -4.02 -10.67
CA SER A 14 10.67 -3.71 -12.09
C SER A 14 9.45 -4.41 -12.67
N LEU A 15 9.10 -5.59 -12.16
CA LEU A 15 7.92 -6.35 -12.61
C LEU A 15 6.62 -5.87 -11.93
N TYR A 16 6.71 -5.18 -10.79
CA TYR A 16 5.57 -4.88 -9.94
C TYR A 16 4.42 -4.19 -10.69
N ASP A 17 4.70 -3.15 -11.45
CA ASP A 17 3.69 -2.37 -12.16
C ASP A 17 3.02 -3.11 -13.32
N HIS A 18 3.68 -4.14 -13.88
CA HIS A 18 3.09 -4.95 -14.95
C HIS A 18 1.91 -5.78 -14.44
N PHE A 19 1.91 -6.12 -13.16
CA PHE A 19 0.85 -6.91 -12.51
C PHE A 19 -0.03 -6.06 -11.57
N ASN A 20 0.47 -4.90 -11.13
CA ASN A 20 -0.20 -3.99 -10.19
C ASN A 20 -0.22 -2.56 -10.78
N GLY A 21 -0.74 -2.44 -11.99
CA GLY A 21 -0.89 -1.15 -12.68
C GLY A 21 -2.00 -0.29 -12.08
N TRP A 22 -2.38 0.75 -12.82
CA TRP A 22 -3.45 1.65 -12.40
C TRP A 22 -4.80 0.93 -12.29
N ASP A 23 -5.46 1.07 -11.17
CA ASP A 23 -6.74 0.42 -10.88
C ASP A 23 -7.73 1.35 -10.12
N VAL A 24 -8.84 0.77 -9.66
CA VAL A 24 -9.89 1.48 -8.90
C VAL A 24 -9.42 2.00 -7.55
N CYS A 25 -8.43 1.33 -6.93
CA CYS A 25 -7.80 1.76 -5.69
C CYS A 25 -7.06 3.09 -5.91
N ASN A 26 -6.22 3.18 -6.94
CA ASN A 26 -5.52 4.42 -7.29
C ASN A 26 -6.50 5.56 -7.59
N ALA A 27 -7.58 5.26 -8.34
CA ALA A 27 -8.61 6.25 -8.66
C ALA A 27 -9.33 6.77 -7.41
N PHE A 28 -9.55 5.92 -6.41
CA PHE A 28 -10.16 6.31 -5.12
C PHE A 28 -9.29 7.33 -4.39
N TYR A 29 -7.99 7.07 -4.19
CA TYR A 29 -7.08 7.98 -3.49
C TYR A 29 -6.80 9.26 -4.27
N LEU A 30 -6.68 9.20 -5.60
CA LEU A 30 -6.63 10.39 -6.43
C LEU A 30 -7.90 11.24 -6.26
N GLY A 31 -9.07 10.59 -6.19
CA GLY A 31 -10.33 11.25 -5.90
C GLY A 31 -10.36 11.93 -4.53
N LEU A 32 -9.74 11.35 -3.50
CA LEU A 32 -9.57 12.02 -2.21
C LEU A 32 -8.64 13.23 -2.31
N ALA A 33 -7.50 13.11 -2.98
CA ALA A 33 -6.57 14.23 -3.19
C ALA A 33 -7.26 15.41 -3.86
N ARG A 34 -8.09 15.17 -4.86
CA ARG A 34 -8.85 16.20 -5.60
C ARG A 34 -9.88 16.94 -4.74
N THR A 35 -10.24 16.46 -3.56
CA THR A 35 -11.11 17.20 -2.63
C THR A 35 -10.37 18.26 -1.83
N LEU A 36 -9.04 18.25 -1.88
CA LEU A 36 -8.20 19.20 -1.16
C LEU A 36 -8.00 20.50 -1.94
N LYS A 37 -7.52 21.54 -1.25
CA LYS A 37 -7.10 22.79 -1.89
C LYS A 37 -5.89 22.55 -2.80
N SER A 38 -5.75 23.39 -3.83
CA SER A 38 -4.57 23.38 -4.69
C SER A 38 -3.29 23.55 -3.88
N GLY A 39 -2.24 22.79 -4.24
CA GLY A 39 -0.95 22.79 -3.56
C GLY A 39 -0.97 22.15 -2.16
N ALA A 40 -2.03 21.43 -1.80
CA ALA A 40 -2.08 20.68 -0.55
C ALA A 40 -0.89 19.72 -0.44
N ARG A 41 -0.42 19.51 0.78
CA ARG A 41 0.70 18.61 1.09
C ARG A 41 0.18 17.20 1.32
N ILE A 42 0.74 16.25 0.59
CA ILE A 42 0.29 14.84 0.62
C ILE A 42 1.48 13.94 0.93
N LEU A 43 1.27 12.97 1.82
CA LEU A 43 2.25 11.95 2.17
C LEU A 43 1.74 10.57 1.77
N ASP A 44 2.52 9.86 0.97
CA ASP A 44 2.32 8.47 0.60
C ASP A 44 3.23 7.58 1.46
N LEU A 45 2.66 6.84 2.41
CA LEU A 45 3.40 5.92 3.28
C LEU A 45 3.34 4.50 2.74
N GLY A 46 4.46 3.98 2.28
CA GLY A 46 4.55 2.75 1.51
C GLY A 46 4.29 3.03 0.03
N CYS A 47 4.97 4.05 -0.52
CA CYS A 47 4.71 4.55 -1.86
C CYS A 47 5.10 3.59 -3.00
N GLY A 48 5.85 2.52 -2.70
CA GLY A 48 6.27 1.53 -3.66
C GLY A 48 6.95 2.14 -4.89
N THR A 49 6.48 1.77 -6.07
CA THR A 49 6.97 2.27 -7.37
C THR A 49 6.53 3.71 -7.71
N GLY A 50 5.81 4.37 -6.81
CA GLY A 50 5.43 5.78 -6.97
C GLY A 50 4.33 6.05 -8.00
N LEU A 51 3.62 5.04 -8.48
CA LEU A 51 2.61 5.17 -9.53
C LEU A 51 1.55 6.23 -9.18
N LEU A 52 0.96 6.16 -7.99
CA LEU A 52 -0.04 7.10 -7.53
C LEU A 52 0.57 8.44 -7.11
N ALA A 53 1.73 8.42 -6.41
CA ALA A 53 2.40 9.62 -5.95
C ALA A 53 2.75 10.57 -7.13
N CYS A 54 3.33 10.05 -8.21
CA CYS A 54 3.62 10.84 -9.42
C CYS A 54 2.34 11.39 -10.03
N ARG A 55 1.29 10.58 -10.16
CA ARG A 55 0.02 11.02 -10.74
C ARG A 55 -0.64 12.15 -9.94
N ILE A 56 -0.59 12.09 -8.60
CA ILE A 56 -1.08 13.16 -7.74
C ILE A 56 -0.22 14.42 -7.88
N ALA A 57 1.11 14.27 -7.96
CA ALA A 57 2.02 15.40 -8.12
C ALA A 57 1.83 16.13 -9.48
N GLU A 58 1.48 15.41 -10.55
CA GLU A 58 1.11 15.97 -11.85
C GLU A 58 -0.10 16.92 -11.77
N GLU A 59 -1.00 16.71 -10.82
CA GLU A 59 -2.16 17.57 -10.58
C GLU A 59 -1.84 18.79 -9.70
N GLY A 60 -0.56 19.03 -9.38
CA GLY A 60 -0.08 20.24 -8.69
C GLY A 60 -0.09 20.14 -7.16
N PHE A 61 -0.20 18.94 -6.58
CA PHE A 61 -0.05 18.72 -5.16
C PHE A 61 1.43 18.58 -4.75
N ALA A 62 1.76 18.95 -3.52
CA ALA A 62 3.10 18.78 -2.95
C ALA A 62 3.23 17.38 -2.33
N VAL A 63 3.76 16.42 -3.07
CA VAL A 63 3.78 15.01 -2.68
C VAL A 63 5.14 14.61 -2.10
N THR A 64 5.10 13.87 -1.00
CA THR A 64 6.25 13.14 -0.43
C THR A 64 5.91 11.65 -0.45
N GLY A 65 6.77 10.83 -1.04
CA GLY A 65 6.69 9.37 -1.02
C GLY A 65 7.72 8.78 -0.07
N VAL A 66 7.28 7.87 0.78
CA VAL A 66 8.14 7.16 1.76
C VAL A 66 8.01 5.66 1.55
N ASP A 67 9.12 4.98 1.35
CA ASP A 67 9.15 3.53 1.26
C ASP A 67 10.45 2.99 1.88
N PRO A 68 10.45 1.85 2.57
CA PRO A 68 11.66 1.24 3.10
C PRO A 68 12.51 0.56 2.00
N ALA A 69 11.90 0.11 0.89
CA ALA A 69 12.53 -0.68 -0.14
C ALA A 69 13.25 0.18 -1.19
N GLU A 70 14.58 0.07 -1.27
CA GLU A 70 15.35 0.82 -2.27
C GLU A 70 15.04 0.38 -3.70
N GLY A 71 14.75 -0.91 -3.94
CA GLY A 71 14.34 -1.41 -5.24
C GLY A 71 13.08 -0.70 -5.75
N MET A 72 12.07 -0.55 -4.89
CA MET A 72 10.84 0.18 -5.21
C MET A 72 11.10 1.67 -5.47
N LEU A 73 11.87 2.32 -4.61
CA LEU A 73 12.25 3.73 -4.79
C LEU A 73 13.10 3.97 -6.04
N GLY A 74 13.91 2.99 -6.45
CA GLY A 74 14.64 3.02 -7.71
C GLY A 74 13.71 3.13 -8.91
N VAL A 75 12.64 2.32 -8.95
CA VAL A 75 11.58 2.39 -9.97
C VAL A 75 10.84 3.72 -9.88
N ALA A 76 10.46 4.14 -8.67
CA ALA A 76 9.75 5.40 -8.44
C ALA A 76 10.51 6.62 -8.98
N ARG A 77 11.81 6.73 -8.69
CA ARG A 77 12.66 7.82 -9.15
C ARG A 77 12.90 7.83 -10.67
N ALA A 78 12.79 6.66 -11.33
CA ALA A 78 12.93 6.55 -12.78
C ALA A 78 11.63 6.85 -13.55
N ARG A 79 10.51 6.98 -12.85
CA ARG A 79 9.20 7.25 -13.46
C ARG A 79 9.10 8.68 -14.02
N ALA A 80 8.39 8.85 -15.12
CA ALA A 80 8.05 10.18 -15.63
C ALA A 80 7.29 10.99 -14.56
N GLY A 81 7.70 12.25 -14.31
CA GLY A 81 7.12 13.10 -13.28
C GLY A 81 7.69 12.90 -11.88
N ALA A 82 8.64 11.96 -11.69
CA ALA A 82 9.25 11.67 -10.39
C ALA A 82 9.98 12.87 -9.76
N GLU A 83 10.44 13.82 -10.58
CA GLU A 83 11.09 15.06 -10.15
C GLU A 83 10.16 16.00 -9.36
N ARG A 84 8.85 15.76 -9.43
CA ARG A 84 7.82 16.53 -8.69
C ARG A 84 7.52 15.95 -7.31
N VAL A 85 8.09 14.78 -6.97
CA VAL A 85 7.85 14.07 -5.72
C VAL A 85 9.12 14.04 -4.88
N SER A 86 9.00 14.28 -3.59
CA SER A 86 10.11 14.11 -2.64
C SER A 86 10.17 12.65 -2.17
N TRP A 87 11.20 11.91 -2.59
CA TRP A 87 11.36 10.49 -2.25
C TRP A 87 12.25 10.29 -1.04
N ILE A 88 11.78 9.50 -0.06
CA ILE A 88 12.49 9.26 1.19
C ILE A 88 12.55 7.76 1.48
N LYS A 89 13.75 7.22 1.62
CA LYS A 89 13.96 5.86 2.11
C LYS A 89 13.80 5.84 3.63
N SER A 90 12.68 5.34 4.11
CA SER A 90 12.40 5.19 5.54
C SER A 90 11.23 4.24 5.75
N THR A 91 11.07 3.74 6.96
CA THR A 91 9.86 3.03 7.35
C THR A 91 8.79 4.00 7.86
N GLY A 92 7.52 3.60 7.79
CA GLY A 92 6.42 4.39 8.35
C GLY A 92 6.52 4.58 9.88
N GLN A 93 7.25 3.71 10.60
CA GLN A 93 7.47 3.87 12.04
C GLN A 93 8.52 4.93 12.38
N THR A 94 9.53 5.06 11.52
CA THR A 94 10.75 5.83 11.84
C THR A 94 10.88 7.14 11.10
N VAL A 95 10.12 7.36 10.03
CA VAL A 95 10.17 8.61 9.27
C VAL A 95 9.86 9.81 10.16
N ARG A 96 10.63 10.88 9.97
CA ARG A 96 10.47 12.17 10.66
C ARG A 96 10.46 13.29 9.64
N LEU A 97 9.31 13.92 9.49
CA LEU A 97 9.06 15.00 8.53
C LEU A 97 8.42 16.18 9.25
N PRO A 98 8.50 17.40 8.67
CA PRO A 98 7.73 18.53 9.19
C PRO A 98 6.22 18.22 9.14
N ARG A 99 5.53 18.48 10.25
CA ARG A 99 4.07 18.38 10.35
C ARG A 99 3.37 19.25 9.29
N GLY A 100 2.13 18.90 8.96
CA GLY A 100 1.26 19.72 8.14
C GLY A 100 0.87 19.08 6.81
N PHE A 101 0.73 17.74 6.76
CA PHE A 101 0.14 17.07 5.61
C PHE A 101 -1.38 17.14 5.67
N ASP A 102 -2.00 17.62 4.59
CA ASP A 102 -3.44 17.71 4.44
C ASP A 102 -4.07 16.33 4.18
N LEU A 103 -3.31 15.42 3.56
CA LEU A 103 -3.66 14.01 3.38
C LEU A 103 -2.43 13.13 3.60
N ILE A 104 -2.58 12.07 4.37
CA ILE A 104 -1.64 10.96 4.44
C ILE A 104 -2.41 9.73 3.98
N TYR A 105 -1.82 8.91 3.09
CA TYR A 105 -2.44 7.67 2.69
C TYR A 105 -1.45 6.50 2.67
N MET A 106 -1.98 5.30 2.83
CA MET A 106 -1.31 4.03 2.57
C MET A 106 -2.21 3.24 1.63
N THR A 107 -1.71 2.92 0.43
CA THR A 107 -2.46 2.18 -0.59
C THR A 107 -1.76 0.89 -0.98
N GLY A 108 -2.39 0.08 -1.83
CA GLY A 108 -1.84 -1.22 -2.23
C GLY A 108 -1.78 -2.22 -1.07
N HIS A 109 -2.62 -2.02 -0.07
CA HIS A 109 -2.67 -2.81 1.17
C HIS A 109 -1.37 -2.73 2.00
N ALA A 110 -0.61 -1.63 1.90
CA ALA A 110 0.63 -1.43 2.65
C ALA A 110 0.44 -1.59 4.17
N PHE A 111 -0.76 -1.27 4.70
CA PHE A 111 -1.08 -1.49 6.10
C PHE A 111 -0.98 -2.97 6.52
N GLN A 112 -1.26 -3.92 5.61
CA GLN A 112 -1.17 -5.36 5.91
C GLN A 112 0.27 -5.86 6.09
N ALA A 113 1.28 -5.11 5.65
CA ALA A 113 2.68 -5.43 5.90
C ALA A 113 3.10 -5.18 7.38
N LEU A 114 2.23 -4.56 8.18
CA LEU A 114 2.43 -4.33 9.62
C LEU A 114 1.98 -5.59 10.39
N LEU A 115 2.93 -6.46 10.70
CA LEU A 115 2.64 -7.80 11.21
C LEU A 115 2.29 -7.84 12.70
N THR A 116 2.57 -6.76 13.46
CA THR A 116 2.29 -6.65 14.90
C THR A 116 1.42 -5.44 15.21
N ASP A 117 0.75 -5.44 16.35
CA ASP A 117 0.00 -4.28 16.85
C ASP A 117 0.93 -3.10 17.13
N ASP A 118 2.10 -3.36 17.66
CA ASP A 118 3.09 -2.32 17.96
C ASP A 118 3.56 -1.62 16.68
N ASP A 119 3.83 -2.36 15.60
CA ASP A 119 4.16 -1.78 14.30
C ASP A 119 3.01 -0.93 13.75
N ALA A 120 1.79 -1.47 13.79
CA ALA A 120 0.60 -0.78 13.30
C ALA A 120 0.35 0.52 14.09
N ILE A 121 0.40 0.45 15.42
CA ILE A 121 0.23 1.63 16.29
C ILE A 121 1.35 2.65 16.05
N ALA A 122 2.59 2.22 15.86
CA ALA A 122 3.72 3.11 15.59
C ALA A 122 3.53 3.87 14.26
N VAL A 123 3.13 3.20 13.18
CA VAL A 123 2.83 3.84 11.89
C VAL A 123 1.63 4.78 11.99
N LEU A 124 0.55 4.35 12.62
CA LEU A 124 -0.64 5.19 12.81
C LEU A 124 -0.33 6.45 13.64
N ARG A 125 0.49 6.34 14.69
CA ARG A 125 0.96 7.48 15.48
C ARG A 125 1.85 8.41 14.64
N THR A 126 2.76 7.84 13.86
CA THR A 126 3.57 8.63 12.92
C THR A 126 2.68 9.40 11.95
N ALA A 127 1.69 8.75 11.34
CA ALA A 127 0.74 9.44 10.47
C ALA A 127 0.02 10.57 11.22
N ARG A 128 -0.57 10.29 12.40
CA ARG A 128 -1.22 11.31 13.24
C ARG A 128 -0.32 12.52 13.51
N ASP A 129 0.94 12.29 13.87
CA ASP A 129 1.86 13.35 14.27
C ASP A 129 2.30 14.24 13.09
N HIS A 130 2.22 13.72 11.87
CA HIS A 130 2.53 14.47 10.65
C HIS A 130 1.31 15.16 10.01
N LEU A 131 0.07 14.79 10.38
CA LEU A 131 -1.14 15.46 9.89
C LEU A 131 -1.18 16.95 10.24
N ALA A 132 -1.70 17.76 9.35
CA ALA A 132 -2.21 19.10 9.65
C ALA A 132 -3.36 19.01 10.66
N ASP A 133 -3.83 20.15 11.19
CA ASP A 133 -4.91 20.15 12.19
C ASP A 133 -6.20 19.54 11.65
N ASP A 134 -6.56 19.86 10.39
CA ASP A 134 -7.71 19.31 9.69
C ASP A 134 -7.34 18.20 8.69
N GLY A 135 -6.11 17.68 8.78
CA GLY A 135 -5.59 16.66 7.86
C GLY A 135 -6.27 15.31 8.03
N LEU A 136 -6.29 14.54 6.95
CA LEU A 136 -6.90 13.22 6.88
C LEU A 136 -5.84 12.12 6.69
N LEU A 137 -6.04 11.01 7.39
CA LEU A 137 -5.38 9.74 7.10
C LEU A 137 -6.37 8.83 6.37
N ALA A 138 -5.95 8.23 5.26
CA ALA A 138 -6.76 7.25 4.55
C ALA A 138 -5.94 5.99 4.25
N PHE A 139 -6.48 4.82 4.51
CA PHE A 139 -5.85 3.54 4.16
C PHE A 139 -6.88 2.42 4.08
N GLU A 140 -6.46 1.30 3.52
CA GLU A 140 -7.28 0.10 3.43
C GLU A 140 -6.59 -1.14 4.00
N THR A 141 -7.42 -2.12 4.30
CA THR A 141 -7.03 -3.50 4.58
C THR A 141 -8.13 -4.46 4.16
N ARG A 142 -7.77 -5.64 3.69
CA ARG A 142 -8.74 -6.65 3.26
C ARG A 142 -9.52 -7.21 4.43
N ASN A 143 -10.81 -7.42 4.23
CA ASN A 143 -11.67 -8.09 5.21
C ASN A 143 -11.28 -9.58 5.35
N PRO A 144 -10.83 -10.03 6.54
CA PRO A 144 -10.45 -11.43 6.77
C PRO A 144 -11.59 -12.41 6.53
N ALA A 145 -12.85 -12.01 6.73
CA ALA A 145 -14.01 -12.86 6.49
C ALA A 145 -14.14 -13.30 5.02
N ARG A 146 -13.56 -12.54 4.08
CA ARG A 146 -13.52 -12.86 2.64
C ARG A 146 -12.46 -13.89 2.28
N LYS A 147 -11.48 -14.13 3.16
CA LYS A 147 -10.39 -15.09 2.96
C LYS A 147 -9.75 -14.97 1.58
N ALA A 148 -9.41 -13.74 1.17
CA ALA A 148 -8.92 -13.45 -0.18
C ALA A 148 -7.74 -14.33 -0.59
N TRP A 149 -6.89 -14.74 0.37
CA TRP A 149 -5.73 -15.61 0.14
C TRP A 149 -6.08 -16.99 -0.41
N LEU A 150 -7.32 -17.48 -0.24
CA LEU A 150 -7.76 -18.74 -0.83
C LEU A 150 -7.87 -18.70 -2.36
N SER A 151 -7.86 -17.49 -2.94
CA SER A 151 -7.83 -17.30 -4.39
C SER A 151 -6.44 -17.14 -4.97
N TRP A 152 -5.40 -17.01 -4.13
CA TRP A 152 -4.01 -16.83 -4.55
C TRP A 152 -3.31 -18.19 -4.59
N THR A 153 -3.53 -18.90 -5.68
CA THR A 153 -3.13 -20.30 -5.85
C THR A 153 -2.30 -20.48 -7.12
N PRO A 154 -1.45 -21.52 -7.21
CA PRO A 154 -0.56 -21.72 -8.36
C PRO A 154 -1.26 -21.97 -9.70
N ASP A 155 -2.53 -22.37 -9.69
CA ASP A 155 -3.36 -22.56 -10.89
C ASP A 155 -3.93 -21.25 -11.42
N LYS A 156 -3.98 -20.20 -10.59
CA LYS A 156 -4.44 -18.86 -10.98
C LYS A 156 -3.28 -17.99 -11.39
N ARG A 157 -2.96 -18.04 -12.68
CA ARG A 157 -1.84 -17.31 -13.27
C ARG A 157 -2.30 -16.04 -13.96
N ARG A 158 -1.48 -15.01 -13.86
CA ARG A 158 -1.60 -13.78 -14.64
C ARG A 158 -0.39 -13.69 -15.55
N SER A 159 -0.55 -13.18 -16.78
CA SER A 159 0.57 -12.93 -17.69
C SER A 159 0.65 -11.46 -18.03
N ALA A 160 1.87 -10.98 -18.19
CA ALA A 160 2.16 -9.63 -18.65
C ALA A 160 3.32 -9.64 -19.64
N ALA A 161 3.21 -8.86 -20.73
CA ALA A 161 4.33 -8.61 -21.62
C ALA A 161 5.21 -7.49 -21.04
N THR A 162 6.51 -7.74 -20.94
CA THR A 162 7.50 -6.79 -20.45
C THR A 162 8.50 -6.46 -21.56
N ALA A 163 9.03 -5.23 -21.56
CA ALA A 163 9.98 -4.81 -22.60
C ALA A 163 11.31 -5.57 -22.51
N ASP A 164 11.75 -5.89 -21.29
CA ASP A 164 13.10 -6.44 -21.05
C ASP A 164 13.12 -7.97 -20.99
N HIS A 165 11.96 -8.62 -20.72
CA HIS A 165 11.89 -10.06 -20.44
C HIS A 165 10.83 -10.82 -21.26
N GLY A 166 10.18 -10.15 -22.24
CA GLY A 166 9.09 -10.75 -22.98
C GLY A 166 7.88 -11.06 -22.10
N GLU A 167 7.27 -12.23 -22.29
CA GLU A 167 6.12 -12.65 -21.48
C GLU A 167 6.57 -13.21 -20.13
N VAL A 168 5.97 -12.70 -19.07
CA VAL A 168 6.18 -13.15 -17.68
C VAL A 168 4.86 -13.59 -17.09
N GLU A 169 4.82 -14.79 -16.50
CA GLU A 169 3.68 -15.31 -15.74
C GLU A 169 3.91 -15.05 -14.25
N GLU A 170 2.86 -14.56 -13.54
CA GLU A 170 2.84 -14.45 -12.11
C GLU A 170 1.80 -15.41 -11.50
N PHE A 171 2.18 -16.09 -10.43
CA PHE A 171 1.29 -16.92 -9.61
C PHE A 171 1.79 -16.98 -8.16
N PHE A 172 0.94 -17.46 -7.26
CA PHE A 172 1.22 -17.43 -5.83
C PHE A 172 1.06 -18.80 -5.18
N ASP A 173 1.90 -19.05 -4.16
CA ASP A 173 1.62 -20.00 -3.09
C ASP A 173 1.34 -19.24 -1.81
N THR A 174 0.35 -19.67 -1.04
CA THR A 174 -0.01 -19.02 0.22
C THR A 174 -0.20 -20.02 1.34
N GLU A 175 0.23 -19.63 2.54
CA GLU A 175 0.01 -20.36 3.76
C GLU A 175 -0.51 -19.40 4.83
N ALA A 176 -1.72 -19.64 5.32
CA ALA A 176 -2.34 -18.81 6.33
C ALA A 176 -2.22 -19.41 7.72
N ASP A 177 -1.82 -18.60 8.70
CA ASP A 177 -1.89 -18.94 10.11
C ASP A 177 -3.13 -18.30 10.74
N PRO A 178 -4.18 -19.08 11.04
CA PRO A 178 -5.42 -18.54 11.60
C PRO A 178 -5.26 -18.01 13.04
N ALA A 179 -4.21 -18.39 13.76
CA ALA A 179 -3.99 -17.92 15.12
C ALA A 179 -3.45 -16.49 15.17
N THR A 180 -2.65 -16.11 14.19
CA THR A 180 -2.03 -14.77 14.09
C THR A 180 -2.68 -13.88 13.04
N GLY A 181 -3.45 -14.45 12.11
CA GLY A 181 -3.96 -13.77 10.94
C GLY A 181 -2.89 -13.47 9.89
N ILE A 182 -1.69 -14.01 10.03
CA ILE A 182 -0.60 -13.81 9.07
C ILE A 182 -0.76 -14.81 7.92
N VAL A 183 -0.59 -14.29 6.71
CA VAL A 183 -0.51 -15.07 5.48
C VAL A 183 0.89 -14.90 4.91
N ASN A 184 1.61 -16.03 4.78
CA ASN A 184 2.87 -16.11 4.06
C ASN A 184 2.55 -16.22 2.57
N LEU A 185 3.20 -15.40 1.74
CA LEU A 185 3.07 -15.42 0.29
C LEU A 185 4.42 -15.74 -0.34
N ALA A 186 4.39 -16.63 -1.34
CA ALA A 186 5.48 -16.80 -2.28
C ALA A 186 4.96 -16.39 -3.66
N ALA A 187 5.43 -15.25 -4.16
CA ALA A 187 5.13 -14.77 -5.51
C ALA A 187 6.15 -15.35 -6.49
N HIS A 188 5.69 -16.07 -7.48
CA HIS A 188 6.49 -16.68 -8.53
C HIS A 188 6.37 -15.87 -9.79
N TYR A 189 7.50 -15.52 -10.41
CA TYR A 189 7.56 -14.87 -11.71
C TYR A 189 8.33 -15.78 -12.66
N ARG A 190 7.63 -16.38 -13.63
CA ARG A 190 8.19 -17.29 -14.61
C ARG A 190 8.38 -16.56 -15.94
N PHE A 191 9.62 -16.50 -16.40
CA PHE A 191 10.01 -15.91 -17.68
C PHE A 191 9.83 -16.93 -18.81
N ALA A 192 9.01 -16.59 -19.80
CA ALA A 192 8.68 -17.53 -20.89
C ALA A 192 9.88 -17.81 -21.80
N ASP A 193 10.75 -16.82 -22.02
CA ASP A 193 11.92 -16.90 -22.89
C ASP A 193 13.00 -17.86 -22.38
N THR A 194 13.23 -17.86 -21.07
CA THR A 194 14.30 -18.65 -20.44
C THR A 194 13.78 -19.86 -19.65
N GLY A 195 12.48 -19.90 -19.37
CA GLY A 195 11.86 -20.86 -18.45
C GLY A 195 12.29 -20.69 -16.98
N ARG A 196 13.11 -19.67 -16.67
CA ARG A 196 13.55 -19.35 -15.31
C ARG A 196 12.36 -18.88 -14.49
N THR A 197 12.33 -19.26 -13.21
CA THR A 197 11.39 -18.73 -12.22
C THR A 197 12.16 -18.06 -11.09
N ILE A 198 11.78 -16.85 -10.73
CA ILE A 198 12.22 -16.21 -9.50
C ILE A 198 11.07 -16.23 -8.48
N VAL A 199 11.42 -16.32 -7.20
CA VAL A 199 10.43 -16.43 -6.12
C VAL A 199 10.71 -15.37 -5.06
N GLY A 200 9.76 -14.48 -4.87
CA GLY A 200 9.77 -13.49 -3.80
C GLY A 200 8.86 -13.89 -2.66
N ARG A 201 9.31 -13.70 -1.41
CA ARG A 201 8.52 -14.01 -0.23
C ARG A 201 8.14 -12.76 0.52
N SER A 202 6.88 -12.71 0.94
CA SER A 202 6.35 -11.63 1.76
C SER A 202 5.35 -12.16 2.77
N ARG A 203 5.03 -11.34 3.76
CA ARG A 203 4.02 -11.66 4.77
C ARG A 203 3.05 -10.51 4.91
N ILE A 204 1.78 -10.82 4.99
CA ILE A 204 0.73 -9.84 5.25
C ILE A 204 -0.16 -10.31 6.38
N ARG A 205 -0.72 -9.36 7.13
CA ARG A 205 -1.59 -9.64 8.26
C ARG A 205 -3.02 -9.22 7.96
N PHE A 206 -3.94 -10.10 8.28
CA PHE A 206 -5.38 -9.85 8.25
C PHE A 206 -5.88 -9.64 9.67
N ILE A 207 -6.60 -8.55 9.92
CA ILE A 207 -7.23 -8.25 11.20
C ILE A 207 -8.72 -7.92 10.98
N ASP A 208 -9.55 -8.22 11.95
CA ASP A 208 -10.97 -7.88 11.89
C ASP A 208 -11.21 -6.38 12.14
N LEU A 209 -12.43 -5.94 11.86
CA LEU A 209 -12.81 -4.54 11.96
C LEU A 209 -12.69 -3.99 13.38
N ASP A 210 -13.04 -4.79 14.39
CA ASP A 210 -12.99 -4.32 15.78
C ASP A 210 -11.53 -4.23 16.27
N HIS A 211 -10.67 -5.11 15.80
CA HIS A 211 -9.23 -4.98 16.03
C HIS A 211 -8.69 -3.69 15.39
N LEU A 212 -9.02 -3.42 14.13
CA LEU A 212 -8.60 -2.20 13.44
C LEU A 212 -9.09 -0.94 14.18
N LYS A 213 -10.33 -0.91 14.67
CA LYS A 213 -10.86 0.19 15.48
C LYS A 213 -10.06 0.40 16.78
N ARG A 214 -9.65 -0.70 17.45
CA ARG A 214 -8.79 -0.60 18.65
C ARG A 214 -7.42 0.00 18.34
N LEU A 215 -6.79 -0.39 17.21
CA LEU A 215 -5.50 0.18 16.79
C LEU A 215 -5.61 1.69 16.49
N LEU A 216 -6.67 2.11 15.80
CA LEU A 216 -6.94 3.54 15.55
C LEU A 216 -7.10 4.32 16.84
N ALA A 217 -7.90 3.81 17.78
CA ALA A 217 -8.12 4.43 19.09
C ALA A 217 -6.81 4.53 19.91
N ALA A 218 -5.98 3.46 19.92
CA ALA A 218 -4.68 3.45 20.58
C ALA A 218 -3.69 4.45 19.97
N ALA A 219 -3.87 4.79 18.70
CA ALA A 219 -3.10 5.81 18.01
C ALA A 219 -3.70 7.22 18.13
N MET A 220 -4.82 7.40 18.82
CA MET A 220 -5.57 8.65 18.91
C MET A 220 -5.99 9.18 17.52
N LEU A 221 -6.58 8.30 16.73
CA LEU A 221 -7.17 8.59 15.43
C LEU A 221 -8.67 8.26 15.49
N ALA A 222 -9.51 9.20 15.07
CA ALA A 222 -10.95 9.04 15.00
C ALA A 222 -11.40 8.81 13.57
N PRO A 223 -12.05 7.68 13.24
CA PRO A 223 -12.64 7.47 11.94
C PRO A 223 -13.69 8.55 11.63
N VAL A 224 -13.60 9.13 10.44
CA VAL A 224 -14.58 10.06 9.88
C VAL A 224 -15.59 9.29 9.05
N THR A 225 -15.09 8.34 8.24
CA THR A 225 -15.94 7.49 7.41
C THR A 225 -15.28 6.14 7.13
N TRP A 226 -16.11 5.17 6.81
CA TRP A 226 -15.73 3.83 6.38
C TRP A 226 -16.40 3.50 5.06
N TYR A 227 -15.65 2.86 4.16
CA TYR A 227 -16.19 2.30 2.93
C TYR A 227 -15.87 0.81 2.85
N GLY A 228 -16.75 0.06 2.20
CA GLY A 228 -16.64 -1.39 2.06
C GLY A 228 -15.98 -1.84 0.75
N ASP A 229 -15.90 -0.95 -0.21
CA ASP A 229 -15.21 -1.16 -1.49
C ASP A 229 -14.85 0.20 -2.13
N TRP A 230 -14.13 0.17 -3.22
CA TRP A 230 -13.57 1.33 -3.94
C TRP A 230 -14.63 2.23 -4.62
N ASP A 231 -15.84 1.74 -4.78
CA ASP A 231 -17.01 2.50 -5.26
C ASP A 231 -17.64 3.39 -4.18
N ARG A 232 -17.01 3.42 -2.98
CA ARG A 232 -17.50 4.12 -1.78
C ARG A 232 -18.80 3.55 -1.21
N SER A 233 -19.14 2.30 -1.52
CA SER A 233 -20.26 1.61 -0.89
C SER A 233 -20.08 1.54 0.63
N PRO A 234 -21.17 1.58 1.40
CA PRO A 234 -21.11 1.49 2.86
C PRO A 234 -20.43 0.21 3.34
N LEU A 235 -19.68 0.32 4.43
CA LEU A 235 -19.06 -0.84 5.08
C LEU A 235 -20.14 -1.76 5.65
N THR A 236 -20.03 -3.05 5.34
CA THR A 236 -20.86 -4.14 5.85
C THR A 236 -19.96 -5.30 6.30
N GLU A 237 -20.52 -6.30 6.97
CA GLU A 237 -19.80 -7.53 7.35
C GLU A 237 -19.25 -8.30 6.15
N THR A 238 -19.91 -8.19 4.99
CA THR A 238 -19.53 -8.88 3.76
C THR A 238 -18.71 -8.02 2.79
N SER A 239 -18.35 -6.83 3.17
CA SER A 239 -17.49 -5.94 2.38
C SER A 239 -16.16 -6.61 2.04
N ARG A 240 -15.59 -6.27 0.90
CA ARG A 240 -14.28 -6.82 0.46
C ARG A 240 -13.12 -6.15 1.20
N GLU A 241 -13.27 -4.86 1.41
CA GLU A 241 -12.24 -4.01 2.02
C GLU A 241 -12.77 -3.33 3.29
N PHE A 242 -11.87 -2.98 4.17
CA PHE A 242 -12.07 -1.97 5.20
C PHE A 242 -11.27 -0.73 4.79
N ILE A 243 -11.92 0.22 4.14
CA ILE A 243 -11.31 1.48 3.75
C ILE A 243 -11.70 2.52 4.78
N VAL A 244 -10.75 3.10 5.47
CA VAL A 244 -10.99 4.10 6.52
C VAL A 244 -10.42 5.44 6.12
N VAL A 245 -11.20 6.50 6.36
CA VAL A 245 -10.72 7.88 6.41
C VAL A 245 -10.83 8.34 7.85
N ALA A 246 -9.73 8.77 8.45
CA ALA A 246 -9.64 9.16 9.85
C ALA A 246 -8.96 10.53 10.00
N ARG A 247 -9.13 11.13 11.15
CA ARG A 247 -8.45 12.37 11.56
C ARG A 247 -7.89 12.23 12.97
N ARG A 248 -7.15 13.20 13.41
CA ARG A 248 -6.73 13.31 14.83
C ARG A 248 -7.96 13.39 15.73
N SER A 249 -7.92 12.64 16.86
CA SER A 249 -8.94 12.72 17.92
C SER A 249 -8.77 13.98 18.74
#